data_f21c0575cd09939441b016d5abd1786e
#
_entry.id   f21c0575cd09939441b016d5abd1786e
#
_cell.length_a   1.000
_cell.length_b   1.000
_cell.length_c   1.000
_cell.angle_alpha   90.00
_cell.angle_beta   90.00
_cell.angle_gamma   90.00
#
_symmetry.space_group_name_H-M   'P 1'
#
loop_
_entity.id
_entity.type
_entity.pdbx_description
1 polymer ?
#
loop_
_entity_poly.entity_id
_entity_poly.type
_entity_poly.pdbx_seq_one_letter_code
_entity_poly.pdbx_strand_id
1 'polypeptide(L)'
;VVRRPDESLPVVTNEQGERFIDNSIALRITCGGKQIVDKVFTKESFASLVDARFLKYAILEGLVYDKTTPQGIIYAASICYPQSDLYVPLRLTVSADGKISMAKEELLEEVYGEDAVSN
;
A
#
# COMPACT_ATOMS: atom_id res chain seq x y z
N VAL A 1 10.47 -7.82 -2.91
CA VAL A 1 9.81 -6.51 -3.05
C VAL A 1 10.87 -5.46 -3.30
N VAL A 2 10.73 -4.72 -4.39
CA VAL A 2 11.69 -3.66 -4.73
C VAL A 2 10.92 -2.36 -4.96
N ARG A 3 11.15 -1.37 -4.10
CA ARG A 3 10.58 -0.04 -4.24
C ARG A 3 11.60 0.89 -4.90
N ARG A 4 11.15 1.69 -5.85
CA ARG A 4 12.04 2.68 -6.46
C ARG A 4 11.28 3.96 -6.79
N PRO A 5 11.94 5.12 -6.72
CA PRO A 5 11.36 6.35 -7.27
C PRO A 5 11.15 6.15 -8.77
N ASP A 6 10.02 6.63 -9.28
CA ASP A 6 9.65 6.35 -10.66
C ASP A 6 9.27 7.65 -11.36
N GLU A 7 10.20 8.19 -12.13
CA GLU A 7 9.99 9.46 -12.80
C GLU A 7 9.01 9.38 -13.96
N SER A 8 8.61 8.17 -14.36
CA SER A 8 7.58 8.01 -15.37
C SER A 8 6.18 8.28 -14.82
N LEU A 9 6.03 8.34 -13.48
CA LEU A 9 4.77 8.63 -12.84
C LEU A 9 4.59 10.14 -12.69
N PRO A 10 3.33 10.62 -12.63
CA PRO A 10 3.11 12.06 -12.40
C PRO A 10 3.75 12.52 -11.10
N VAL A 11 4.37 13.68 -11.15
CA VAL A 11 4.95 14.31 -9.97
C VAL A 11 3.83 14.74 -9.02
N VAL A 12 4.03 14.51 -7.72
CA VAL A 12 3.08 14.92 -6.69
C VAL A 12 3.51 16.28 -6.16
N THR A 13 2.59 17.24 -6.17
CA THR A 13 2.87 18.60 -5.70
C THR A 13 1.96 18.90 -4.51
N ASN A 14 2.53 19.33 -3.37
CA ASN A 14 1.74 19.65 -2.19
C ASN A 14 1.26 21.10 -2.25
N GLU A 15 0.56 21.52 -1.19
CA GLU A 15 -0.03 22.87 -1.18
C GLU A 15 1.00 23.99 -1.12
N GLN A 16 2.21 23.67 -0.66
CA GLN A 16 3.29 24.64 -0.61
C GLN A 16 4.09 24.67 -1.92
N GLY A 17 3.68 23.91 -2.90
CA GLY A 17 4.39 23.85 -4.19
C GLY A 17 5.59 22.94 -4.20
N GLU A 18 5.82 22.19 -3.13
CA GLU A 18 6.91 21.23 -3.10
C GLU A 18 6.57 20.02 -3.96
N ARG A 19 7.55 19.50 -4.66
CA ARG A 19 7.36 18.41 -5.62
C ARG A 19 8.04 17.15 -5.14
N PHE A 20 7.34 16.04 -5.30
CA PHE A 20 7.84 14.74 -4.85
C PHE A 20 7.70 13.73 -5.96
N ILE A 21 8.72 12.89 -6.11
CA ILE A 21 8.68 11.78 -7.07
C ILE A 21 7.98 10.62 -6.39
N ASP A 22 6.94 10.11 -7.05
CA ASP A 22 6.19 8.97 -6.55
C ASP A 22 6.99 7.70 -6.79
N ASN A 23 6.56 6.60 -6.18
CA ASN A 23 7.25 5.32 -6.26
C ASN A 23 6.45 4.30 -7.02
N SER A 24 7.14 3.37 -7.66
CA SER A 24 6.57 2.10 -8.07
C SER A 24 7.24 0.99 -7.26
N ILE A 25 6.51 -0.11 -7.05
CA ILE A 25 7.00 -1.21 -6.24
C ILE A 25 6.77 -2.51 -6.99
N ALA A 26 7.87 -3.23 -7.24
CA ALA A 26 7.81 -4.51 -7.92
C ALA A 26 7.70 -5.63 -6.89
N LEU A 27 6.74 -6.52 -7.08
CA LEU A 27 6.55 -7.70 -6.25
C LEU A 27 6.69 -8.92 -7.12
N ARG A 28 7.64 -9.78 -6.80
CA ARG A 28 7.83 -11.06 -7.47
C ARG A 28 7.83 -12.16 -6.42
N ILE A 29 7.02 -13.18 -6.64
CA ILE A 29 6.93 -14.32 -5.74
C ILE A 29 7.13 -15.58 -6.55
N THR A 30 8.09 -16.41 -6.12
CA THR A 30 8.29 -17.74 -6.67
C THR A 30 8.05 -18.76 -5.58
N CYS A 31 7.50 -19.91 -5.98
CA CYS A 31 7.21 -20.99 -5.05
C CYS A 31 7.55 -22.30 -5.75
N GLY A 32 8.46 -23.07 -5.18
CA GLY A 32 8.89 -24.32 -5.78
C GLY A 32 9.46 -24.16 -7.18
N GLY A 33 10.19 -23.07 -7.42
CA GLY A 33 10.77 -22.80 -8.73
C GLY A 33 9.80 -22.19 -9.73
N LYS A 34 8.52 -22.01 -9.35
CA LYS A 34 7.52 -21.46 -10.25
C LYS A 34 7.16 -20.04 -9.81
N GLN A 35 7.17 -19.13 -10.75
CA GLN A 35 6.79 -17.75 -10.49
C GLN A 35 5.28 -17.64 -10.45
N ILE A 36 4.71 -17.23 -9.31
CA ILE A 36 3.27 -17.11 -9.15
C ILE A 36 2.79 -15.66 -9.20
N VAL A 37 3.67 -14.70 -8.94
CA VAL A 37 3.36 -13.27 -9.06
C VAL A 37 4.57 -12.55 -9.63
N ASP A 38 4.30 -11.65 -10.56
CA ASP A 38 5.31 -10.71 -11.07
C ASP A 38 4.55 -9.46 -11.48
N LYS A 39 4.50 -8.48 -10.57
CA LYS A 39 3.63 -7.32 -10.78
C LYS A 39 4.27 -6.07 -10.21
N VAL A 40 4.01 -4.93 -10.88
CA VAL A 40 4.44 -3.63 -10.42
C VAL A 40 3.22 -2.88 -9.91
N PHE A 41 3.34 -2.33 -8.70
CA PHE A 41 2.28 -1.54 -8.08
C PHE A 41 2.64 -0.08 -8.07
N THR A 42 1.64 0.77 -8.27
CA THR A 42 1.72 2.21 -8.06
C THR A 42 0.56 2.59 -7.13
N LYS A 43 0.48 3.85 -6.73
CA LYS A 43 -0.64 4.24 -5.88
C LYS A 43 -1.98 4.03 -6.59
N GLU A 44 -2.00 4.12 -7.92
CA GLU A 44 -3.23 3.89 -8.68
C GLU A 44 -3.71 2.46 -8.59
N SER A 45 -2.83 1.52 -8.28
CA SER A 45 -3.23 0.13 -8.05
C SER A 45 -4.23 0.01 -6.90
N PHE A 46 -4.25 0.98 -6.00
CA PHE A 46 -5.11 0.98 -4.81
C PHE A 46 -6.22 2.02 -4.90
N ALA A 47 -6.49 2.57 -6.09
CA ALA A 47 -7.39 3.70 -6.24
C ALA A 47 -8.81 3.42 -5.75
N SER A 48 -9.27 2.18 -5.85
CA SER A 48 -10.63 1.83 -5.42
C SER A 48 -10.78 1.84 -3.90
N LEU A 49 -9.67 1.88 -3.15
CA LEU A 49 -9.68 1.80 -1.69
C LEU A 49 -9.33 3.12 -1.03
N VAL A 50 -8.93 4.13 -1.79
CA VAL A 50 -8.42 5.37 -1.23
C VAL A 50 -9.21 6.54 -1.81
N ASP A 51 -9.58 7.48 -0.94
CA ASP A 51 -10.28 8.68 -1.39
C ASP A 51 -9.46 9.37 -2.48
N ALA A 52 -10.13 9.76 -3.58
CA ALA A 52 -9.45 10.32 -4.74
C ALA A 52 -8.70 11.61 -4.43
N ARG A 53 -9.24 12.43 -3.53
CA ARG A 53 -8.57 13.67 -3.15
C ARG A 53 -7.28 13.39 -2.38
N PHE A 54 -7.33 12.41 -1.46
CA PHE A 54 -6.13 12.01 -0.73
C PHE A 54 -5.09 11.46 -1.69
N LEU A 55 -5.53 10.60 -2.60
CA LEU A 55 -4.62 9.93 -3.55
C LEU A 55 -3.87 10.94 -4.41
N LYS A 56 -4.53 12.03 -4.79
CA LYS A 56 -3.93 13.04 -5.65
C LYS A 56 -2.66 13.64 -5.07
N TYR A 57 -2.63 13.84 -3.75
CA TYR A 57 -1.51 14.50 -3.08
C TYR A 57 -0.62 13.52 -2.32
N ALA A 58 -0.79 12.23 -2.54
CA ALA A 58 -0.08 11.21 -1.81
C ALA A 58 0.89 10.46 -2.71
N ILE A 59 1.80 9.73 -2.07
CA ILE A 59 2.72 8.83 -2.77
C ILE A 59 2.55 7.43 -2.22
N LEU A 60 2.94 6.43 -3.02
CA LEU A 60 3.01 5.06 -2.54
C LEU A 60 4.28 4.93 -1.70
N GLU A 61 4.09 4.78 -0.39
CA GLU A 61 5.22 4.80 0.53
C GLU A 61 5.94 3.47 0.60
N GLY A 62 5.21 2.38 0.66
CA GLY A 62 5.86 1.10 0.83
C GLY A 62 4.94 -0.10 0.67
N LEU A 63 5.55 -1.25 0.56
CA LEU A 63 4.90 -2.56 0.54
C LEU A 63 5.86 -3.53 1.19
N VAL A 64 5.48 -4.07 2.34
CA VAL A 64 6.36 -4.94 3.12
C VAL A 64 5.64 -6.22 3.51
N TYR A 65 6.39 -7.31 3.60
CA TYR A 65 5.85 -8.57 4.08
C TYR A 65 5.38 -8.42 5.53
N ASP A 66 4.18 -8.91 5.82
CA ASP A 66 3.63 -8.88 7.16
C ASP A 66 3.64 -10.29 7.76
N LYS A 67 2.91 -11.22 7.17
CA LYS A 67 2.79 -12.57 7.70
C LYS A 67 2.23 -13.51 6.64
N THR A 68 2.25 -14.80 6.96
CA THR A 68 1.62 -15.82 6.12
C THR A 68 0.47 -16.44 6.91
N THR A 69 -0.68 -16.58 6.27
CA THR A 69 -1.88 -17.16 6.88
C THR A 69 -2.40 -18.26 5.97
N PRO A 70 -3.44 -19.02 6.41
CA PRO A 70 -4.06 -19.99 5.50
C PRO A 70 -4.61 -19.38 4.22
N GLN A 71 -4.95 -18.10 4.22
CA GLN A 71 -5.44 -17.41 3.03
C GLN A 71 -4.32 -17.06 2.06
N GLY A 72 -3.07 -17.01 2.53
CA GLY A 72 -1.95 -16.69 1.67
C GLY A 72 -0.93 -15.80 2.36
N ILE A 73 -0.12 -15.13 1.55
CA ILE A 73 0.91 -14.21 2.04
C ILE A 73 0.31 -12.82 2.16
N ILE A 74 0.49 -12.21 3.33
CA ILE A 74 -0.07 -10.90 3.63
C ILE A 74 1.04 -9.86 3.58
N TYR A 75 0.81 -8.79 2.82
CA TYR A 75 1.70 -7.64 2.76
C TYR A 75 0.98 -6.41 3.28
N ALA A 76 1.73 -5.54 3.94
CA ALA A 76 1.23 -4.25 4.38
C ALA A 76 1.72 -3.19 3.40
N ALA A 77 0.80 -2.37 2.93
CA ALA A 77 1.13 -1.25 2.04
C ALA A 77 0.66 0.04 2.68
N SER A 78 1.28 1.14 2.31
CA SER A 78 0.83 2.43 2.78
C SER A 78 0.95 3.48 1.69
N ILE A 79 -0.02 4.40 1.68
CA ILE A 79 -0.06 5.55 0.81
C ILE A 79 -0.11 6.75 1.73
N CYS A 80 0.83 7.67 1.60
CA CYS A 80 0.98 8.75 2.56
C CYS A 80 1.16 10.11 1.87
N TYR A 81 0.84 11.17 2.62
CA TYR A 81 1.27 12.50 2.23
C TYR A 81 2.76 12.62 2.55
N PRO A 82 3.58 13.03 1.58
CA PRO A 82 5.01 13.16 1.83
C PRO A 82 5.31 14.08 2.99
N GLN A 83 6.26 13.70 3.83
CA GLN A 83 6.73 14.51 4.95
C GLN A 83 5.64 14.78 5.98
N SER A 84 4.70 13.86 6.14
CA SER A 84 3.64 14.01 7.14
C SER A 84 3.35 12.65 7.77
N ASP A 85 2.53 12.69 8.83
CA ASP A 85 2.09 11.47 9.50
C ASP A 85 0.77 10.94 8.92
N LEU A 86 0.24 11.59 7.89
CA LEU A 86 -1.03 11.18 7.30
C LEU A 86 -0.81 10.08 6.29
N TYR A 87 -1.46 8.94 6.53
CA TYR A 87 -1.33 7.80 5.63
C TYR A 87 -2.56 6.91 5.69
N VAL A 88 -2.72 6.11 4.65
CA VAL A 88 -3.78 5.11 4.57
C VAL A 88 -3.10 3.74 4.55
N PRO A 89 -3.32 2.91 5.58
CA PRO A 89 -2.77 1.56 5.61
C PRO A 89 -3.63 0.62 4.78
N LEU A 90 -2.98 -0.27 4.04
CA LEU A 90 -3.66 -1.19 3.13
C LEU A 90 -3.09 -2.58 3.33
N ARG A 91 -3.92 -3.59 3.07
CA ARG A 91 -3.50 -4.98 3.13
C ARG A 91 -3.62 -5.62 1.75
N LEU A 92 -2.57 -6.30 1.33
CA LEU A 92 -2.52 -7.05 0.09
C LEU A 92 -2.36 -8.51 0.43
N THR A 93 -3.25 -9.35 -0.07
CA THR A 93 -3.18 -10.79 0.17
C THR A 93 -2.92 -11.50 -1.15
N VAL A 94 -1.91 -12.38 -1.16
CA VAL A 94 -1.57 -13.18 -2.33
C VAL A 94 -1.84 -14.63 -1.98
N SER A 95 -2.83 -15.24 -2.64
CA SER A 95 -3.17 -16.64 -2.41
C SER A 95 -2.14 -17.57 -3.05
N ALA A 96 -2.22 -18.85 -2.71
CA ALA A 96 -1.26 -19.84 -3.19
C ALA A 96 -1.25 -19.95 -4.70
N ASP A 97 -2.37 -19.65 -5.37
CA ASP A 97 -2.46 -19.70 -6.83
C ASP A 97 -2.14 -18.36 -7.49
N GLY A 98 -1.63 -17.38 -6.72
CA GLY A 98 -1.20 -16.10 -7.25
C GLY A 98 -2.28 -15.06 -7.39
N LYS A 99 -3.48 -15.30 -6.86
CA LYS A 99 -4.54 -14.30 -6.88
C LYS A 99 -4.27 -13.23 -5.84
N ILE A 100 -4.46 -11.97 -6.23
CA ILE A 100 -4.20 -10.83 -5.37
C ILE A 100 -5.52 -10.20 -4.98
N SER A 101 -5.70 -9.98 -3.68
CA SER A 101 -6.83 -9.21 -3.17
C SER A 101 -6.30 -8.10 -2.29
N MET A 102 -7.05 -7.01 -2.19
CA MET A 102 -6.62 -5.83 -1.46
C MET A 102 -7.76 -5.33 -0.60
N ALA A 103 -7.41 -4.79 0.57
CA ALA A 103 -8.38 -4.21 1.47
C ALA A 103 -7.74 -3.08 2.25
N LYS A 104 -8.58 -2.17 2.71
CA LYS A 104 -8.13 -1.13 3.61
C LYS A 104 -7.95 -1.75 4.98
N GLU A 105 -6.81 -1.47 5.62
CA GLU A 105 -6.55 -1.99 6.94
C GLU A 105 -7.26 -1.12 7.95
N GLU A 106 -7.98 -1.74 8.88
CA GLU A 106 -8.66 -0.97 9.91
C GLU A 106 -7.72 -0.74 11.08
N LEU A 107 -7.64 0.51 11.50
CA LEU A 107 -6.86 0.84 12.68
C LEU A 107 -7.73 0.65 13.88
N LEU A 108 -7.30 -0.19 14.77
CA LEU A 108 -8.09 -0.55 15.92
C LEU A 108 -7.87 0.39 17.04
N GLU A 109 -7.58 1.30 16.82
CA GLU A 109 -7.36 2.15 17.77
C GLU A 109 -8.48 2.80 18.09
N GLU A 110 -8.84 2.49 17.45
CA GLU A 110 -9.66 2.79 17.59
C GLU A 110 -10.27 2.09 18.45
N VAL A 111 -10.02 1.74 18.52
CA VAL A 111 -10.16 1.07 19.14
C VAL A 111 -10.37 1.01 19.99
N TYR A 112 -10.21 1.39 19.94
CA TYR A 112 -10.08 1.36 20.79
C TYR A 112 -10.59 1.51 21.40
N GLY A 113 -10.80 1.66 21.35
CA GLY A 113 -11.05 1.88 22.00
C GLY A 113 -11.76 2.05 22.31
N GLU A 114 -11.65 2.33 22.22
CA GLU A 114 -11.98 2.58 22.78
C GLU A 114 -12.49 2.49 23.08
N ASP A 115 -12.59 2.80 23.04
CA ASP A 115 -12.81 2.82 23.54
C ASP A 115 -13.26 2.77 23.71
N ALA A 116 -13.31 2.92 23.67
CA ALA A 116 -13.40 2.95 24.08
C ALA A 116 -13.96 3.00 24.37
N VAL A 117 -14.09 3.19 24.39
CA VAL A 117 -14.29 3.27 24.93
C VAL A 117 -14.94 3.26 25.28
N SER A 118 -14.98 3.45 25.28
CA SER A 118 -15.22 3.47 25.82
C SER A 118 -15.75 3.36 26.21
N ASN A 119 -15.94 3.68 26.45
CA ASN A 119 -16.03 3.54 26.97
C ASN A 119 -16.44 3.47 27.25
#